data_ecedff46c4bf30d0af1ab5a969f6c5db
#
_entry.id   ecedff46c4bf30d0af1ab5a969f6c5db
#
_cell.length_a   1.000
_cell.length_b   1.000
_cell.length_c   1.000
_cell.angle_alpha   90.00
_cell.angle_beta   90.00
_cell.angle_gamma   90.00
#
_symmetry.space_group_name_H-M   'P 1'
#
loop_
_entity.id
_entity.type
_entity.pdbx_description
1 polymer ?
#
loop_
_entity_poly.entity_id
_entity_poly.type
_entity_poly.pdbx_seq_one_letter_code
_entity_poly.pdbx_strand_id
1 'polypeptide(L)'
;MHRKLLLPSALAAVLALAACDKGVTGPGSPAQLTAGDAQALASETGDQDGAFLDGFGAPSFNMIPSGPQFATTVTTTFTRTRTCPQGGDVKLAGTVVHTADPATHSGSTNFSATRTENACAFNRNGNTLTITGNPNTQLTASQSWTNGVPGVRTATKVGSFTWSRSDGKSGTCNVNVTATWTPATHTLHVTGTFCNQTVDVTRTWTQT
;
A
#
# COMPACT_ATOMS: atom_id res chain seq x y z
N MET A 1 -25.89 59.78 -38.30
CA MET A 1 -24.67 59.88 -37.49
C MET A 1 -24.42 58.51 -36.86
N HIS A 2 -23.60 57.68 -37.51
CA HIS A 2 -23.27 56.34 -37.02
C HIS A 2 -21.87 56.36 -36.40
N ARG A 3 -21.78 56.21 -35.05
CA ARG A 3 -20.52 55.98 -34.34
C ARG A 3 -20.23 54.48 -34.29
N LYS A 4 -19.21 54.05 -35.03
CA LYS A 4 -18.64 52.72 -34.92
C LYS A 4 -17.71 52.66 -33.70
N LEU A 5 -18.08 51.86 -32.70
CA LEU A 5 -17.17 51.49 -31.59
C LEU A 5 -16.28 50.34 -32.06
N LEU A 6 -14.99 50.59 -32.09
CA LEU A 6 -13.93 49.57 -32.26
C LEU A 6 -13.62 48.96 -30.90
N LEU A 7 -13.86 47.65 -30.75
CA LEU A 7 -13.38 46.87 -29.61
C LEU A 7 -11.93 46.45 -29.90
N PRO A 8 -10.98 46.59 -28.97
CA PRO A 8 -9.68 45.98 -29.07
C PRO A 8 -9.76 44.52 -28.64
N SER A 9 -9.37 43.62 -29.54
CA SER A 9 -9.16 42.18 -29.28
C SER A 9 -7.95 42.01 -28.36
N ALA A 10 -8.18 41.65 -27.10
CA ALA A 10 -7.12 41.21 -26.20
C ALA A 10 -6.73 39.78 -26.54
N LEU A 11 -5.56 39.60 -27.11
CA LEU A 11 -4.92 38.32 -27.41
C LEU A 11 -4.39 37.75 -26.09
N ALA A 12 -5.10 36.84 -25.46
CA ALA A 12 -4.66 36.09 -24.30
C ALA A 12 -3.68 35.01 -24.75
N ALA A 13 -2.38 35.26 -24.59
CA ALA A 13 -1.35 34.27 -24.76
C ALA A 13 -1.39 33.28 -23.60
N VAL A 14 -1.96 32.08 -23.84
CA VAL A 14 -1.86 30.94 -22.94
C VAL A 14 -0.45 30.39 -23.03
N LEU A 15 0.40 30.71 -22.06
CA LEU A 15 1.67 30.03 -21.84
C LEU A 15 1.37 28.62 -21.31
N ALA A 16 1.34 27.64 -22.22
CA ALA A 16 1.42 26.24 -21.87
C ALA A 16 2.83 26.00 -21.29
N LEU A 17 2.96 25.96 -19.96
CA LEU A 17 4.10 25.40 -19.28
C LEU A 17 4.09 23.88 -19.54
N ALA A 18 4.68 23.48 -20.67
CA ALA A 18 5.12 22.10 -20.84
C ALA A 18 6.22 21.86 -19.79
N ALA A 19 5.85 21.31 -18.64
CA ALA A 19 6.79 20.70 -17.74
C ALA A 19 7.46 19.55 -18.50
N CYS A 20 8.55 19.84 -19.18
CA CYS A 20 9.48 18.81 -19.65
C CYS A 20 10.01 18.12 -18.41
N ASP A 21 9.43 16.99 -18.08
CA ASP A 21 10.06 15.99 -17.24
C ASP A 21 11.30 15.49 -18.02
N LYS A 22 12.40 16.25 -17.90
CA LYS A 22 13.71 15.83 -18.38
C LYS A 22 14.19 14.73 -17.43
N GLY A 23 13.60 13.53 -17.60
CA GLY A 23 14.26 12.33 -17.14
C GLY A 23 15.68 12.35 -17.67
N VAL A 24 16.65 12.46 -16.77
CA VAL A 24 18.08 12.42 -17.08
C VAL A 24 18.37 11.04 -17.65
N THR A 25 18.21 10.88 -18.98
CA THR A 25 18.61 9.69 -19.72
C THR A 25 20.08 9.84 -20.13
N GLY A 26 20.97 9.89 -19.13
CA GLY A 26 22.38 9.58 -19.36
C GLY A 26 22.53 8.07 -19.57
N PRO A 27 23.41 7.60 -20.46
CA PRO A 27 23.73 6.18 -20.57
C PRO A 27 24.31 5.71 -19.22
N GLY A 28 23.51 4.92 -18.47
CA GLY A 28 23.89 4.34 -17.16
C GLY A 28 23.09 4.79 -15.94
N SER A 29 22.19 5.78 -16.03
CA SER A 29 21.29 6.09 -14.90
C SER A 29 20.15 5.08 -14.86
N PRO A 30 19.88 4.45 -13.68
CA PRO A 30 18.73 3.55 -13.54
C PRO A 30 17.44 4.32 -13.83
N ALA A 31 16.55 3.71 -14.61
CA ALA A 31 15.25 4.31 -14.90
C ALA A 31 14.46 4.49 -13.59
N GLN A 32 13.72 5.59 -13.50
CA GLN A 32 12.79 5.83 -12.40
C GLN A 32 11.37 5.62 -12.87
N LEU A 33 10.50 5.10 -11.99
CA LEU A 33 9.07 5.07 -12.24
C LEU A 33 8.52 6.50 -12.21
N THR A 34 7.54 6.76 -13.08
CA THR A 34 6.82 8.03 -13.01
C THR A 34 6.04 8.12 -11.69
N ALA A 35 5.72 9.33 -11.25
CA ALA A 35 4.91 9.52 -10.04
C ALA A 35 3.58 8.75 -10.12
N GLY A 36 2.92 8.78 -11.29
CA GLY A 36 1.67 8.05 -11.52
C GLY A 36 1.82 6.53 -11.44
N ASP A 37 2.91 5.97 -11.99
CA ASP A 37 3.17 4.53 -11.90
C ASP A 37 3.53 4.11 -10.47
N ALA A 38 4.30 4.94 -9.75
CA ALA A 38 4.66 4.69 -8.36
C ALA A 38 3.44 4.72 -7.42
N GLN A 39 2.54 5.71 -7.56
CA GLN A 39 1.30 5.80 -6.79
C GLN A 39 0.38 4.60 -7.06
N ALA A 40 0.22 4.23 -8.32
CA ALA A 40 -0.61 3.08 -8.68
C ALA A 40 -0.04 1.78 -8.10
N LEU A 41 1.27 1.55 -8.22
CA LEU A 41 1.92 0.35 -7.70
C LEU A 41 1.87 0.31 -6.16
N ALA A 42 2.05 1.46 -5.48
CA ALA A 42 1.87 1.59 -4.04
C ALA A 42 0.45 1.18 -3.62
N SER A 43 -0.55 1.60 -4.38
CA SER A 43 -1.94 1.28 -4.15
C SER A 43 -2.24 -0.21 -4.35
N GLU A 44 -1.82 -0.80 -5.48
CA GLU A 44 -2.05 -2.21 -5.80
C GLU A 44 -1.33 -3.14 -4.80
N THR A 45 -0.09 -2.81 -4.43
CA THR A 45 0.62 -3.58 -3.40
C THR A 45 0.02 -3.39 -2.01
N GLY A 46 -0.52 -2.21 -1.71
CA GLY A 46 -1.25 -1.91 -0.47
C GLY A 46 -2.55 -2.70 -0.36
N ASP A 47 -3.31 -2.83 -1.44
CA ASP A 47 -4.52 -3.66 -1.49
C ASP A 47 -4.21 -5.15 -1.26
N GLN A 48 -3.10 -5.65 -1.82
CA GLN A 48 -2.63 -7.01 -1.56
C GLN A 48 -2.26 -7.19 -0.08
N ASP A 49 -1.53 -6.24 0.51
CA ASP A 49 -1.14 -6.26 1.93
C ASP A 49 -2.37 -6.22 2.83
N GLY A 50 -3.36 -5.36 2.53
CA GLY A 50 -4.64 -5.30 3.22
C GLY A 50 -5.35 -6.64 3.22
N ALA A 51 -5.46 -7.28 2.08
CA ALA A 51 -6.10 -8.58 1.95
C ALA A 51 -5.35 -9.73 2.67
N PHE A 52 -4.02 -9.62 2.86
CA PHE A 52 -3.29 -10.54 3.74
C PHE A 52 -3.64 -10.29 5.21
N LEU A 53 -3.65 -9.03 5.64
CA LEU A 53 -3.93 -8.62 7.02
C LEU A 53 -5.36 -8.98 7.45
N ASP A 54 -6.34 -8.81 6.58
CA ASP A 54 -7.75 -9.15 6.84
C ASP A 54 -7.94 -10.65 7.08
N GLY A 55 -7.10 -11.48 6.48
CA GLY A 55 -7.13 -12.94 6.67
C GLY A 55 -6.67 -13.43 8.05
N PHE A 56 -6.17 -12.56 8.94
CA PHE A 56 -5.78 -12.95 10.30
C PHE A 56 -6.90 -12.71 11.33
N GLY A 57 -7.93 -11.94 10.98
CA GLY A 57 -9.11 -11.74 11.80
C GLY A 57 -8.88 -11.03 13.14
N ALA A 58 -9.90 -11.06 13.98
CA ALA A 58 -9.88 -10.59 15.36
C ALA A 58 -9.22 -11.62 16.29
N PRO A 59 -8.62 -11.18 17.42
CA PRO A 59 -8.25 -12.09 18.49
C PRO A 59 -9.51 -12.81 19.02
N SER A 60 -9.34 -14.05 19.47
CA SER A 60 -10.47 -14.81 20.04
C SER A 60 -10.80 -14.27 21.43
N PHE A 61 -12.04 -13.81 21.61
CA PHE A 61 -12.58 -13.39 22.90
C PHE A 61 -13.49 -14.44 23.51
N ASN A 62 -13.34 -15.72 23.14
CA ASN A 62 -14.15 -16.80 23.68
C ASN A 62 -13.89 -16.96 25.17
N MET A 63 -14.95 -16.82 25.97
CA MET A 63 -14.93 -17.05 27.42
C MET A 63 -14.91 -18.56 27.69
N ILE A 64 -14.06 -19.00 28.63
CA ILE A 64 -14.12 -20.34 29.20
C ILE A 64 -15.22 -20.28 30.27
N PRO A 65 -16.33 -21.05 30.16
CA PRO A 65 -17.51 -20.88 31.01
C PRO A 65 -17.32 -21.08 32.52
N SER A 66 -16.18 -21.58 32.96
CA SER A 66 -16.01 -21.97 34.39
C SER A 66 -14.60 -21.72 34.95
N GLY A 67 -13.81 -20.83 34.40
CA GLY A 67 -12.45 -20.52 34.87
C GLY A 67 -12.20 -19.03 35.05
N PRO A 68 -11.11 -18.66 35.78
CA PRO A 68 -10.68 -17.28 35.84
C PRO A 68 -10.30 -16.81 34.44
N GLN A 69 -10.80 -15.64 34.07
CA GLN A 69 -10.58 -15.07 32.75
C GLN A 69 -9.30 -14.22 32.78
N PHE A 70 -8.24 -14.77 32.25
CA PHE A 70 -6.94 -14.07 32.15
C PHE A 70 -6.72 -13.61 30.72
N ALA A 71 -6.04 -12.48 30.57
CA ALA A 71 -5.51 -12.07 29.29
C ALA A 71 -4.57 -13.16 28.73
N THR A 72 -4.77 -13.53 27.50
CA THR A 72 -3.98 -14.56 26.81
C THR A 72 -3.23 -13.97 25.63
N THR A 73 -2.03 -14.46 25.38
CA THR A 73 -1.26 -14.09 24.19
C THR A 73 -0.98 -15.35 23.37
N VAL A 74 -1.28 -15.30 22.09
CA VAL A 74 -1.05 -16.39 21.14
C VAL A 74 -0.18 -15.87 20.02
N THR A 75 0.93 -16.57 19.76
CA THR A 75 1.81 -16.29 18.62
C THR A 75 1.64 -17.38 17.57
N THR A 76 1.39 -16.99 16.34
CA THR A 76 1.25 -17.90 15.20
C THR A 76 2.22 -17.50 14.11
N THR A 77 3.00 -18.48 13.62
CA THR A 77 3.79 -18.31 12.40
C THR A 77 2.96 -18.67 11.19
N PHE A 78 3.22 -17.99 10.07
CA PHE A 78 2.49 -18.25 8.84
C PHE A 78 3.37 -18.08 7.61
N THR A 79 2.93 -18.72 6.54
CA THR A 79 3.38 -18.44 5.17
C THR A 79 2.14 -18.42 4.29
N ARG A 80 1.96 -17.35 3.52
CA ARG A 80 0.85 -17.19 2.57
C ARG A 80 1.39 -16.70 1.24
N THR A 81 0.81 -17.21 0.15
CA THR A 81 1.15 -16.81 -1.21
C THR A 81 -0.13 -16.36 -1.93
N ARG A 82 -0.02 -15.33 -2.75
CA ARG A 82 -1.09 -14.86 -3.64
C ARG A 82 -0.53 -14.66 -5.04
N THR A 83 -1.29 -15.06 -6.04
CA THR A 83 -0.97 -14.78 -7.44
C THR A 83 -1.18 -13.30 -7.76
N CYS A 84 -0.34 -12.77 -8.62
CA CYS A 84 -0.44 -11.40 -9.12
C CYS A 84 -1.31 -11.34 -10.39
N PRO A 85 -1.91 -10.17 -10.70
CA PRO A 85 -2.91 -10.05 -11.77
C PRO A 85 -2.43 -10.47 -13.15
N GLN A 86 -1.14 -10.30 -13.46
CA GLN A 86 -0.54 -10.61 -14.76
C GLN A 86 0.55 -11.70 -14.68
N GLY A 87 0.55 -12.48 -13.60
CA GLY A 87 1.51 -13.57 -13.38
C GLY A 87 2.51 -13.30 -12.27
N GLY A 88 3.24 -14.34 -11.91
CA GLY A 88 4.05 -14.34 -10.70
C GLY A 88 3.22 -14.38 -9.44
N ASP A 89 3.88 -14.26 -8.31
CA ASP A 89 3.22 -14.29 -7.00
C ASP A 89 3.90 -13.36 -5.99
N VAL A 90 3.21 -13.11 -4.89
CA VAL A 90 3.75 -12.49 -3.70
C VAL A 90 3.61 -13.45 -2.53
N LYS A 91 4.71 -13.70 -1.84
CA LYS A 91 4.80 -14.51 -0.64
C LYS A 91 4.97 -13.63 0.59
N LEU A 92 4.20 -13.90 1.63
CA LEU A 92 4.30 -13.30 2.95
C LEU A 92 4.62 -14.38 3.97
N ALA A 93 5.70 -14.22 4.71
CA ALA A 93 6.11 -15.16 5.77
C ALA A 93 6.50 -14.40 7.03
N GLY A 94 5.94 -14.79 8.17
CA GLY A 94 6.18 -14.07 9.42
C GLY A 94 5.38 -14.59 10.60
N THR A 95 5.08 -13.69 11.53
CA THR A 95 4.36 -13.96 12.76
C THR A 95 3.19 -13.00 12.95
N VAL A 96 2.14 -13.49 13.57
CA VAL A 96 1.07 -12.70 14.14
C VAL A 96 0.95 -13.01 15.62
N VAL A 97 0.86 -11.96 16.44
CA VAL A 97 0.68 -12.06 17.88
C VAL A 97 -0.69 -11.46 18.21
N HIS A 98 -1.57 -12.30 18.74
CA HIS A 98 -2.87 -11.89 19.28
C HIS A 98 -2.78 -11.84 20.79
N THR A 99 -3.19 -10.72 21.40
CA THR A 99 -3.42 -10.63 22.82
C THR A 99 -4.90 -10.36 23.03
N ALA A 100 -5.56 -11.12 23.90
CA ALA A 100 -6.98 -10.99 24.18
C ALA A 100 -7.23 -11.04 25.68
N ASP A 101 -8.05 -10.13 26.15
CA ASP A 101 -8.65 -10.13 27.49
C ASP A 101 -10.15 -10.43 27.34
N PRO A 102 -10.60 -11.67 27.66
CA PRO A 102 -12.00 -12.03 27.54
C PRO A 102 -12.93 -11.25 28.48
N ALA A 103 -12.43 -10.80 29.64
CA ALA A 103 -13.25 -10.08 30.62
C ALA A 103 -13.67 -8.70 30.13
N THR A 104 -12.79 -8.03 29.37
CA THR A 104 -13.05 -6.69 28.82
C THR A 104 -13.34 -6.71 27.33
N HIS A 105 -13.30 -7.88 26.67
CA HIS A 105 -13.33 -8.01 25.21
C HIS A 105 -12.34 -7.07 24.51
N SER A 106 -11.19 -6.84 25.15
CA SER A 106 -10.14 -5.95 24.64
C SER A 106 -8.91 -6.74 24.28
N GLY A 107 -8.10 -6.19 23.37
CA GLY A 107 -6.90 -6.89 22.92
C GLY A 107 -6.14 -6.16 21.83
N SER A 108 -5.16 -6.85 21.27
CA SER A 108 -4.36 -6.36 20.16
C SER A 108 -3.98 -7.48 19.20
N THR A 109 -3.75 -7.08 17.96
CA THR A 109 -3.14 -7.91 16.94
C THR A 109 -1.89 -7.19 16.44
N ASN A 110 -0.73 -7.85 16.54
CA ASN A 110 0.53 -7.36 16.01
C ASN A 110 1.04 -8.34 14.96
N PHE A 111 1.46 -7.80 13.83
CA PHE A 111 1.86 -8.55 12.66
C PHE A 111 3.26 -8.12 12.25
N SER A 112 4.13 -9.08 11.92
CA SER A 112 5.46 -8.84 11.37
C SER A 112 5.80 -9.91 10.35
N ALA A 113 6.12 -9.51 9.12
CA ALA A 113 6.42 -10.42 8.04
C ALA A 113 7.42 -9.86 7.05
N THR A 114 8.14 -10.78 6.41
CA THR A 114 8.90 -10.52 5.17
C THR A 114 7.98 -10.76 3.98
N ARG A 115 7.94 -9.80 3.09
CA ARG A 115 7.23 -9.87 1.82
C ARG A 115 8.24 -10.06 0.69
N THR A 116 8.04 -11.07 -0.13
CA THR A 116 8.85 -11.41 -1.30
C THR A 116 7.97 -11.38 -2.54
N GLU A 117 8.35 -10.58 -3.51
CA GLU A 117 7.75 -10.56 -4.84
C GLU A 117 8.52 -11.52 -5.77
N ASN A 118 7.82 -12.52 -6.32
CA ASN A 118 8.37 -13.49 -7.26
C ASN A 118 7.85 -13.16 -8.66
N ALA A 119 8.53 -12.25 -9.35
CA ALA A 119 8.13 -11.77 -10.68
C ALA A 119 6.64 -11.34 -10.73
N CYS A 120 6.18 -10.66 -9.69
CA CYS A 120 4.79 -10.22 -9.56
C CYS A 120 4.48 -9.15 -10.61
N ALA A 121 3.56 -9.43 -11.53
CA ALA A 121 3.29 -8.62 -12.70
C ALA A 121 1.94 -7.92 -12.64
N PHE A 122 1.92 -6.66 -13.10
CA PHE A 122 0.75 -5.78 -13.17
C PHE A 122 0.65 -5.15 -14.55
N ASN A 123 -0.57 -4.91 -15.03
CA ASN A 123 -0.77 -4.15 -16.28
C ASN A 123 -0.86 -2.66 -15.94
N ARG A 124 -0.04 -1.85 -16.61
CA ARG A 124 0.00 -0.41 -16.38
C ARG A 124 0.21 0.37 -17.68
N ASN A 125 -0.78 1.18 -18.07
CA ASN A 125 -0.72 2.04 -19.27
C ASN A 125 -0.27 1.28 -20.53
N GLY A 126 -0.81 0.07 -20.76
CA GLY A 126 -0.47 -0.77 -21.89
C GLY A 126 0.89 -1.50 -21.78
N ASN A 127 1.59 -1.35 -20.67
CA ASN A 127 2.83 -2.07 -20.37
C ASN A 127 2.63 -3.06 -19.22
N THR A 128 3.35 -4.16 -19.25
CA THR A 128 3.48 -5.03 -18.08
C THR A 128 4.62 -4.54 -17.22
N LEU A 129 4.31 -4.24 -15.96
CA LEU A 129 5.28 -3.91 -14.91
C LEU A 129 5.47 -5.14 -14.04
N THR A 130 6.69 -5.65 -13.96
CA THR A 130 7.06 -6.83 -13.15
C THR A 130 7.94 -6.39 -12.00
N ILE A 131 7.63 -6.83 -10.79
CA ILE A 131 8.42 -6.57 -9.58
C ILE A 131 8.99 -7.86 -9.00
N THR A 132 10.23 -7.78 -8.51
CA THR A 132 10.93 -8.90 -7.89
C THR A 132 11.60 -8.41 -6.61
N GLY A 133 11.35 -9.09 -5.49
CA GLY A 133 11.94 -8.74 -4.20
C GLY A 133 13.45 -9.03 -4.21
N ASN A 134 14.26 -7.97 -4.13
CA ASN A 134 15.71 -8.08 -3.98
C ASN A 134 16.29 -6.72 -3.52
N PRO A 135 16.56 -6.53 -2.23
CA PRO A 135 16.10 -7.34 -1.10
C PRO A 135 14.58 -7.33 -0.94
N ASN A 136 14.07 -8.20 -0.05
CA ASN A 136 12.65 -8.26 0.28
C ASN A 136 12.18 -7.03 1.07
N THR A 137 10.87 -6.76 1.07
CA THR A 137 10.28 -5.73 1.93
C THR A 137 9.81 -6.33 3.26
N GLN A 138 9.87 -5.52 4.33
CA GLN A 138 9.31 -5.84 5.64
C GLN A 138 7.96 -5.18 5.78
N LEU A 139 6.98 -5.95 6.25
CA LEU A 139 5.63 -5.48 6.54
C LEU A 139 5.34 -5.68 8.01
N THR A 140 5.03 -4.61 8.74
CA THR A 140 4.55 -4.69 10.12
C THR A 140 3.17 -4.05 10.20
N ALA A 141 2.31 -4.56 11.08
CA ALA A 141 1.02 -3.94 11.33
C ALA A 141 0.59 -4.13 12.78
N SER A 142 -0.22 -3.19 13.27
CA SER A 142 -0.84 -3.27 14.59
C SER A 142 -2.28 -2.82 14.55
N GLN A 143 -3.12 -3.44 15.37
CA GLN A 143 -4.52 -3.06 15.57
C GLN A 143 -4.92 -3.35 17.01
N SER A 144 -5.60 -2.41 17.66
CA SER A 144 -6.22 -2.61 18.96
C SER A 144 -7.71 -2.96 18.82
N TRP A 145 -8.25 -3.59 19.87
CA TRP A 145 -9.65 -3.96 19.99
C TRP A 145 -10.15 -3.48 21.35
N THR A 146 -11.30 -2.85 21.39
CA THR A 146 -11.94 -2.39 22.64
C THR A 146 -13.40 -2.80 22.61
N ASN A 147 -13.85 -3.53 23.63
CA ASN A 147 -15.20 -4.10 23.70
C ASN A 147 -15.58 -4.90 22.45
N GLY A 148 -14.63 -5.64 21.86
CA GLY A 148 -14.83 -6.40 20.62
C GLY A 148 -14.83 -5.56 19.33
N VAL A 149 -14.71 -4.24 19.42
CA VAL A 149 -14.71 -3.32 18.28
C VAL A 149 -13.27 -3.06 17.81
N PRO A 150 -12.97 -3.24 16.51
CA PRO A 150 -11.67 -2.95 15.98
C PRO A 150 -11.36 -1.45 15.98
N GLY A 151 -10.23 -1.08 16.53
CA GLY A 151 -9.65 0.26 16.41
C GLY A 151 -8.93 0.46 15.07
N VAL A 152 -8.25 1.59 14.97
CA VAL A 152 -7.43 1.91 13.80
C VAL A 152 -6.33 0.85 13.63
N ARG A 153 -6.15 0.37 12.38
CA ARG A 153 -5.01 -0.47 12.00
C ARG A 153 -3.95 0.41 11.37
N THR A 154 -2.72 0.29 11.83
CA THR A 154 -1.56 0.92 11.19
C THR A 154 -0.64 -0.16 10.67
N ALA A 155 -0.19 -0.03 9.43
CA ALA A 155 0.79 -0.90 8.81
C ALA A 155 1.93 -0.09 8.21
N THR A 156 3.17 -0.59 8.32
CA THR A 156 4.34 0.00 7.67
C THR A 156 5.00 -1.02 6.75
N LYS A 157 5.44 -0.56 5.58
CA LYS A 157 6.17 -1.36 4.61
C LYS A 157 7.48 -0.66 4.28
N VAL A 158 8.59 -1.33 4.56
CA VAL A 158 9.95 -0.77 4.39
C VAL A 158 10.82 -1.79 3.67
N GLY A 159 11.67 -1.31 2.77
CA GLY A 159 12.63 -2.15 2.04
C GLY A 159 12.81 -1.71 0.60
N SER A 160 13.13 -2.63 -0.28
CA SER A 160 13.25 -2.37 -1.70
C SER A 160 12.93 -3.59 -2.54
N PHE A 161 12.66 -3.36 -3.83
CA PHE A 161 12.51 -4.39 -4.85
C PHE A 161 13.08 -3.88 -6.18
N THR A 162 13.34 -4.79 -7.09
CA THR A 162 13.65 -4.45 -8.49
C THR A 162 12.36 -4.47 -9.30
N TRP A 163 12.31 -3.65 -10.32
CA TRP A 163 11.22 -3.64 -11.28
C TRP A 163 11.73 -3.64 -12.72
N SER A 164 10.96 -4.23 -13.60
CA SER A 164 11.14 -4.16 -15.06
C SER A 164 9.82 -3.88 -15.74
N ARG A 165 9.85 -3.24 -16.89
CA ARG A 165 8.68 -2.91 -17.70
C ARG A 165 8.85 -3.48 -19.11
N SER A 166 7.75 -3.86 -19.74
CA SER A 166 7.77 -4.49 -21.09
C SER A 166 8.36 -3.62 -22.20
N ASP A 167 8.53 -2.30 -21.98
CA ASP A 167 9.22 -1.37 -22.86
C ASP A 167 10.77 -1.37 -22.67
N GLY A 168 11.31 -2.29 -21.90
CA GLY A 168 12.74 -2.48 -21.65
C GLY A 168 13.33 -1.63 -20.51
N LYS A 169 12.54 -0.80 -19.85
CA LYS A 169 13.00 -0.04 -18.68
C LYS A 169 13.02 -0.90 -17.43
N SER A 170 14.00 -0.66 -16.56
CA SER A 170 14.12 -1.36 -15.28
C SER A 170 14.82 -0.48 -14.25
N GLY A 171 14.69 -0.82 -12.98
CA GLY A 171 15.34 -0.11 -11.89
C GLY A 171 15.06 -0.72 -10.53
N THR A 172 15.50 -0.04 -9.48
CA THR A 172 15.25 -0.39 -8.09
C THR A 172 14.28 0.61 -7.48
N CYS A 173 13.37 0.12 -6.66
CA CYS A 173 12.38 0.90 -5.94
C CYS A 173 12.61 0.75 -4.44
N ASN A 174 12.90 1.84 -3.76
CA ASN A 174 12.88 1.89 -2.31
C ASN A 174 11.46 2.20 -1.84
N VAL A 175 11.04 1.55 -0.76
CA VAL A 175 9.71 1.66 -0.17
C VAL A 175 9.84 2.04 1.29
N ASN A 176 9.13 3.08 1.69
CA ASN A 176 8.93 3.46 3.08
C ASN A 176 7.55 4.12 3.18
N VAL A 177 6.53 3.30 3.36
CA VAL A 177 5.13 3.76 3.40
C VAL A 177 4.45 3.30 4.68
N THR A 178 3.54 4.15 5.16
CA THR A 178 2.63 3.84 6.25
C THR A 178 1.20 3.86 5.72
N ALA A 179 0.46 2.82 6.04
CA ALA A 179 -0.96 2.67 5.71
C ALA A 179 -1.77 2.68 7.01
N THR A 180 -2.77 3.55 7.09
CA THR A 180 -3.68 3.65 8.23
C THR A 180 -5.09 3.30 7.77
N TRP A 181 -5.63 2.23 8.30
CA TRP A 181 -7.01 1.79 8.10
C TRP A 181 -7.89 2.21 9.25
N THR A 182 -8.94 2.99 8.97
CA THR A 182 -9.93 3.44 9.95
C THR A 182 -11.26 2.71 9.71
N PRO A 183 -11.61 1.71 10.56
CA PRO A 183 -12.81 0.89 10.36
C PRO A 183 -14.11 1.71 10.37
N ALA A 184 -14.21 2.71 11.25
CA ALA A 184 -15.41 3.51 11.42
C ALA A 184 -15.80 4.31 10.16
N THR A 185 -14.84 4.69 9.34
CA THR A 185 -15.07 5.46 8.11
C THR A 185 -14.79 4.64 6.84
N HIS A 186 -14.39 3.39 6.99
CA HIS A 186 -13.95 2.52 5.90
C HIS A 186 -12.87 3.20 5.02
N THR A 187 -11.94 3.92 5.66
CA THR A 187 -10.94 4.73 4.97
C THR A 187 -9.55 4.11 5.12
N LEU A 188 -8.83 3.96 4.02
CA LEU A 188 -7.40 3.69 3.98
C LEU A 188 -6.67 4.96 3.58
N HIS A 189 -5.69 5.35 4.36
CA HIS A 189 -4.77 6.42 4.05
C HIS A 189 -3.35 5.86 3.97
N VAL A 190 -2.68 6.03 2.84
CA VAL A 190 -1.31 5.57 2.58
C VAL A 190 -0.43 6.78 2.36
N THR A 191 0.61 6.92 3.18
CA THR A 191 1.56 8.03 3.10
C THR A 191 2.99 7.52 3.11
N GLY A 192 3.93 8.30 2.59
CA GLY A 192 5.36 8.01 2.65
C GLY A 192 6.08 8.17 1.32
N THR A 193 7.08 7.33 1.08
CA THR A 193 7.84 7.31 -0.17
C THR A 193 7.78 5.94 -0.82
N PHE A 194 7.57 5.92 -2.14
CA PHE A 194 7.54 4.72 -2.95
C PHE A 194 8.27 5.00 -4.26
N CYS A 195 9.36 4.28 -4.54
CA CYS A 195 10.23 4.50 -5.70
C CYS A 195 10.71 5.95 -5.83
N ASN A 196 11.14 6.56 -4.74
CA ASN A 196 11.56 7.97 -4.62
C ASN A 196 10.47 9.01 -4.93
N GLN A 197 9.21 8.58 -5.03
CA GLN A 197 8.05 9.47 -5.20
C GLN A 197 7.31 9.58 -3.86
N THR A 198 6.82 10.77 -3.55
CA THR A 198 5.90 10.94 -2.42
C THR A 198 4.56 10.31 -2.73
N VAL A 199 4.06 9.50 -1.81
CA VAL A 199 2.75 8.88 -1.87
C VAL A 199 1.89 9.50 -0.78
N ASP A 200 0.70 9.95 -1.17
CA ASP A 200 -0.37 10.40 -0.28
C ASP A 200 -1.70 10.05 -0.96
N VAL A 201 -2.24 8.88 -0.59
CA VAL A 201 -3.43 8.32 -1.23
C VAL A 201 -4.47 7.97 -0.17
N THR A 202 -5.68 8.49 -0.34
CA THR A 202 -6.83 8.12 0.49
C THR A 202 -7.85 7.37 -0.36
N ARG A 203 -8.36 6.25 0.17
CA ARG A 203 -9.44 5.45 -0.42
C ARG A 203 -10.52 5.18 0.61
N THR A 204 -11.76 5.22 0.18
CA THR A 204 -12.92 4.86 0.99
C THR A 204 -13.68 3.74 0.28
N TRP A 205 -14.10 2.71 1.03
CA TRP A 205 -14.95 1.64 0.52
C TRP A 205 -16.35 1.78 1.05
N THR A 206 -17.32 1.69 0.18
CA THR A 206 -18.71 1.48 0.58
C THR A 206 -18.91 -0.01 0.84
N GLN A 207 -19.41 -0.36 2.03
CA GLN A 207 -19.92 -1.73 2.22
C GLN A 207 -21.16 -1.89 1.35
N THR A 208 -21.11 -2.85 0.45
CA THR A 208 -22.29 -3.31 -0.31
C THR A 208 -22.90 -4.50 0.39
#